data_3e14bd2d3a524983d1592cc1fd0b90d4
#
_entry.id   3e14bd2d3a524983d1592cc1fd0b90d4
#
_cell.length_a   1.000
_cell.length_b   1.000
_cell.length_c   1.000
_cell.angle_alpha   90.00
_cell.angle_beta   90.00
_cell.angle_gamma   90.00
#
_symmetry.space_group_name_H-M   'P 1'
#
loop_
_entity.id
_entity.type
_entity.pdbx_description
1 polymer ?
#
loop_
_entity_poly.entity_id
_entity_poly.type
_entity_poly.pdbx_seq_one_letter_code
_entity_poly.pdbx_strand_id
1 'polypeptide(L)' 'GTKRIDSIADLVRHGLNAQIECGRCRRVVIMPAARLRAQCFTRSIPLKLDMVARHLRCSCGHRGARINPAGN' A
#
# COMPACT_ATOMS: atom_id res chain seq x y z
N GLY A 1 21.82 -5.84 -7.80
CA GLY A 1 21.38 -4.52 -7.43
C GLY A 1 20.19 -4.51 -6.49
N THR A 2 20.09 -3.50 -5.71
CA THR A 2 18.98 -3.36 -4.76
C THR A 2 17.69 -2.99 -5.49
N LYS A 3 16.65 -3.77 -5.30
CA LYS A 3 15.35 -3.43 -5.84
C LYS A 3 14.76 -2.29 -5.02
N ARG A 4 14.49 -1.19 -5.68
CA ARG A 4 13.87 -0.05 -5.04
C ARG A 4 12.38 -0.06 -5.33
N ILE A 5 11.57 -0.14 -4.29
CA ILE A 5 10.13 -0.16 -4.41
C ILE A 5 9.59 1.14 -3.81
N ASP A 6 9.21 2.07 -4.69
CA ASP A 6 8.73 3.39 -4.30
C ASP A 6 7.25 3.59 -4.59
N SER A 7 6.63 2.68 -5.34
CA SER A 7 5.24 2.84 -5.76
C SER A 7 4.51 1.51 -5.81
N ILE A 8 3.18 1.60 -5.85
CA ILE A 8 2.32 0.41 -6.00
C ILE A 8 2.60 -0.28 -7.35
N ALA A 9 2.93 0.49 -8.39
CA ALA A 9 3.24 -0.08 -9.69
C ALA A 9 4.47 -1.02 -9.61
N ASP A 10 5.45 -0.67 -8.80
CA ASP A 10 6.62 -1.53 -8.59
C ASP A 10 6.24 -2.84 -7.91
N LEU A 11 5.33 -2.80 -6.94
CA LEU A 11 4.83 -4.01 -6.29
C LEU A 11 4.12 -4.92 -7.30
N VAL A 12 3.30 -4.35 -8.18
CA VAL A 12 2.62 -5.11 -9.22
C VAL A 12 3.63 -5.74 -10.18
N ARG A 13 4.63 -4.95 -10.58
CA ARG A 13 5.68 -5.43 -11.50
C ARG A 13 6.42 -6.64 -10.95
N HIS A 14 6.68 -6.66 -9.65
CA HIS A 14 7.42 -7.74 -9.01
C HIS A 14 6.51 -8.87 -8.51
N GLY A 15 5.22 -8.80 -8.75
CA GLY A 15 4.27 -9.81 -8.31
C GLY A 15 4.13 -9.91 -6.80
N LEU A 16 4.34 -8.82 -6.10
CA LEU A 16 4.28 -8.77 -4.65
C LEU A 16 2.91 -8.31 -4.15
N ASN A 17 2.61 -8.66 -2.91
CA ASN A 17 1.44 -8.13 -2.22
C ASN A 17 1.81 -6.87 -1.46
N ALA A 18 0.80 -6.08 -1.12
CA ALA A 18 0.97 -4.91 -0.27
C ALA A 18 0.57 -5.27 1.16
N GLN A 19 1.48 -5.07 2.11
CA GLN A 19 1.20 -5.21 3.52
C GLN A 19 0.94 -3.82 4.09
N ILE A 20 -0.27 -3.61 4.58
CA ILE A 20 -0.71 -2.32 5.08
C ILE A 20 -0.86 -2.43 6.59
N GLU A 21 -0.10 -1.62 7.33
CA GLU A 21 -0.13 -1.61 8.78
C GLU A 21 -0.62 -0.26 9.29
N CYS A 22 -1.62 -0.27 10.15
CA CYS A 22 -2.08 0.95 10.79
C CYS A 22 -1.07 1.42 11.84
N GLY A 23 -0.72 2.70 11.80
CA GLY A 23 0.24 3.27 12.75
C GLY A 23 -0.31 3.41 14.17
N ARG A 24 -1.62 3.32 14.36
CA ARG A 24 -2.25 3.50 15.66
C ARG A 24 -2.66 2.18 16.32
N CYS A 25 -3.49 1.39 15.64
CA CYS A 25 -4.00 0.13 16.20
C CYS A 25 -3.16 -1.08 15.80
N ARG A 26 -2.17 -0.88 14.94
CA ARG A 26 -1.24 -1.90 14.43
C ARG A 26 -1.93 -3.04 13.70
N ARG A 27 -3.12 -2.79 13.18
CA ARG A 27 -3.79 -3.79 12.37
C ARG A 27 -3.05 -3.96 11.05
N VAL A 28 -2.82 -5.20 10.65
CA VAL A 28 -2.12 -5.54 9.41
C VAL A 28 -3.10 -6.16 8.44
N VAL A 29 -3.11 -5.65 7.21
CA VAL A 29 -3.90 -6.21 6.13
C VAL A 29 -2.97 -6.47 4.96
N ILE A 30 -3.05 -7.66 4.39
CA ILE A 30 -2.26 -8.02 3.20
C ILE A 30 -3.22 -8.17 2.04
N MET A 31 -2.95 -7.45 0.96
CA MET A 31 -3.79 -7.49 -0.23
C MET A 31 -2.94 -7.49 -1.50
N PRO A 32 -3.45 -8.02 -2.61
CA PRO A 32 -2.72 -7.95 -3.88
C PRO A 32 -2.47 -6.50 -4.28
N ALA A 33 -1.24 -6.21 -4.70
CA ALA A 33 -0.88 -4.85 -5.11
C ALA A 33 -1.71 -4.36 -6.30
N ALA A 34 -2.08 -5.27 -7.21
CA ALA A 34 -2.93 -4.92 -8.35
C ALA A 34 -4.30 -4.40 -7.91
N ARG A 35 -4.86 -4.98 -6.86
CA ARG A 35 -6.13 -4.53 -6.30
C ARG A 35 -6.01 -3.14 -5.67
N LEU A 36 -4.93 -2.92 -4.94
CA LEU A 36 -4.66 -1.61 -4.35
C LEU A 36 -4.46 -0.54 -5.44
N ARG A 37 -3.75 -0.90 -6.52
CA ARG A 37 -3.57 0.00 -7.65
C ARG A 37 -4.90 0.41 -8.28
N ALA A 38 -5.81 -0.55 -8.46
CA ALA A 38 -7.14 -0.27 -9.00
C ALA A 38 -7.91 0.70 -8.11
N GLN A 39 -7.83 0.55 -6.80
CA GLN A 39 -8.45 1.47 -5.86
C GLN A 39 -7.87 2.88 -5.98
N CYS A 40 -6.55 2.97 -6.15
CA CYS A 40 -5.90 4.26 -6.32
C CYS A 40 -6.38 4.97 -7.60
N PHE A 41 -6.54 4.24 -8.70
CA PHE A 41 -7.07 4.82 -9.94
C PHE A 41 -8.49 5.33 -9.76
N THR A 42 -9.33 4.55 -9.10
CA THR A 42 -10.73 4.93 -8.85
C THR A 42 -10.83 6.21 -8.01
N ARG A 43 -9.92 6.39 -7.08
CA ARG A 43 -9.91 7.55 -6.17
C ARG A 43 -8.96 8.66 -6.60
N SER A 44 -8.31 8.49 -7.74
CA SER A 44 -7.31 9.45 -8.25
C SER A 44 -6.18 9.71 -7.25
N ILE A 45 -5.74 8.65 -6.56
CA ILE A 45 -4.64 8.72 -5.61
C ILE A 45 -3.32 8.42 -6.35
N PRO A 46 -2.27 9.24 -6.16
CA PRO A 46 -0.96 8.93 -6.73
C PRO A 46 -0.44 7.56 -6.24
N LEU A 47 0.28 6.85 -7.10
CA LEU A 47 0.74 5.50 -6.79
C LEU A 47 1.99 5.45 -5.92
N LYS A 48 2.56 6.56 -5.53
CA LYS A 48 3.69 6.58 -4.60
C LYS A 48 3.26 6.04 -3.24
N LEU A 49 4.08 5.17 -2.66
CA LEU A 49 3.73 4.50 -1.41
C LEU A 49 3.42 5.47 -0.27
N ASP A 50 4.20 6.53 -0.14
CA ASP A 50 3.98 7.53 0.90
C ASP A 50 2.65 8.27 0.72
N MET A 51 2.29 8.58 -0.52
CA MET A 51 1.02 9.25 -0.83
C MET A 51 -0.16 8.31 -0.60
N VAL A 52 -0.04 7.05 -1.03
CA VAL A 52 -1.09 6.05 -0.82
C VAL A 52 -1.29 5.83 0.68
N ALA A 53 -0.22 5.74 1.45
CA ALA A 53 -0.30 5.53 2.88
C ALA A 53 -1.05 6.66 3.59
N ARG A 54 -0.87 7.90 3.14
CA ARG A 54 -1.58 9.06 3.70
C ARG A 54 -3.06 9.04 3.42
N HIS A 55 -3.47 8.46 2.29
CA HIS A 55 -4.88 8.40 1.90
C HIS A 55 -5.60 7.18 2.45
N LEU A 56 -4.87 6.18 2.93
CA LEU A 56 -5.48 5.00 3.51
C LEU A 56 -6.00 5.29 4.91
N ARG A 57 -7.20 4.80 5.18
CA ARG A 57 -7.85 4.99 6.46
C ARG A 57 -8.13 3.63 7.11
N CYS A 58 -7.69 3.47 8.33
CA CYS A 58 -7.99 2.27 9.11
C CYS A 58 -9.43 2.33 9.65
N SER A 59 -9.99 1.16 9.95
CA SER A 59 -11.30 1.07 10.58
C SER A 59 -11.36 1.76 11.95
N CYS A 60 -10.22 1.97 12.59
CA CYS A 60 -10.14 2.73 13.84
C CYS A 60 -10.21 4.25 13.63
N GLY A 61 -10.25 4.71 12.37
CA GLY A 61 -10.34 6.11 12.02
C GLY A 61 -9.01 6.81 11.79
N HIS A 62 -7.88 6.13 12.09
CA HIS A 62 -6.56 6.73 11.91
C HIS A 62 -6.17 6.77 10.43
N ARG A 63 -5.63 7.89 9.98
CA ARG A 63 -5.01 8.03 8.67
C ARG A 63 -3.51 7.95 8.82
N GLY A 64 -2.85 7.40 7.82
CA GLY A 64 -1.42 7.20 7.85
C GLY A 64 -1.08 5.77 8.21
N ALA A 65 -0.93 4.96 7.19
CA ALA A 65 -0.55 3.57 7.33
C ALA A 65 0.87 3.38 6.80
N ARG A 66 1.48 2.26 7.12
CA ARG A 66 2.73 1.83 6.50
C ARG A 66 2.43 0.79 5.44
N ILE A 67 3.03 0.94 4.28
CA ILE A 67 2.88 -0.01 3.19
C ILE A 67 4.24 -0.63 2.93
N ASN A 68 4.31 -1.95 3.07
CA ASN A 68 5.53 -2.70 2.83
C ASN A 68 5.28 -3.79 1.80
N PRO A 69 6.29 -4.18 1.01
CA PRO A 69 6.14 -5.32 0.11
C PRO A 69 6.01 -6.60 0.93
N ALA A 70 5.07 -7.44 0.53
CA ALA A 70 4.89 -8.75 1.13
C ALA A 70 5.03 -9.81 0.07
N GLY A 71 5.84 -10.83 0.33
CA GLY A 71 6.00 -11.94 -0.57
C GLY A 71 4.74 -12.81 -0.63
N ASN A 72 4.63 -13.55 -1.72
CA ASN A 72 3.56 -14.54 -1.87
C ASN A 72 3.82 -15.77 -1.03
#